data_796466071623042e7430328e061d333d
#
_entry.id   796466071623042e7430328e061d333d
#
_cell.length_a   1.000
_cell.length_b   1.000
_cell.length_c   1.000
_cell.angle_alpha   90.00
_cell.angle_beta   90.00
_cell.angle_gamma   90.00
#
_symmetry.space_group_name_H-M   'P 1'
#
loop_
_entity.id
_entity.type
_entity.pdbx_description
1 polymer ?
#
loop_
_entity_poly.entity_id
_entity_poly.type
_entity_poly.pdbx_seq_one_letter_code
_entity_poly.pdbx_strand_id
1 'polypeptide(L)'
;MNTPINHLTAGFIGLGLIGGSIARGLKRSAPDIQIMAYMRTREKLEQAHADGIVDLILDGVDEHLSECDIIFLCTPVEFNESYLRQIRPFLKEGAIVTDVGSTKTSIHETVAALGMESCFVGGHPMAGSEKTGYENSTDHLLENAYYIVTPPEGK
;
A
#
# COMPACT_ATOMS: atom_id res chain seq x y z
N MET A 1 9.31 7.40 -18.61
CA MET A 1 8.72 6.24 -19.35
C MET A 1 7.54 5.73 -18.56
N ASN A 2 6.40 5.53 -19.21
CA ASN A 2 5.25 4.92 -18.55
C ASN A 2 5.41 3.40 -18.58
N THR A 3 5.83 2.81 -17.47
CA THR A 3 5.81 1.36 -17.33
C THR A 3 4.34 0.90 -17.29
N PRO A 4 3.93 -0.05 -18.14
CA PRO A 4 2.58 -0.58 -18.07
C PRO A 4 2.30 -1.17 -16.70
N ILE A 5 1.09 -0.96 -16.18
CA ILE A 5 0.71 -1.40 -14.82
C ILE A 5 0.95 -2.90 -14.59
N ASN A 6 0.81 -3.74 -15.62
CA ASN A 6 1.09 -5.17 -15.53
C ASN A 6 2.55 -5.52 -15.21
N HIS A 7 3.47 -4.60 -15.40
CA HIS A 7 4.91 -4.81 -15.13
C HIS A 7 5.38 -4.13 -13.85
N LEU A 8 4.46 -3.55 -13.09
CA LEU A 8 4.78 -2.94 -11.80
C LEU A 8 4.84 -4.00 -10.69
N THR A 9 5.61 -3.68 -9.67
CA THR A 9 5.63 -4.40 -8.40
C THR A 9 5.04 -3.52 -7.32
N ALA A 10 4.00 -4.00 -6.66
CA ALA A 10 3.34 -3.30 -5.57
C ALA A 10 3.65 -3.99 -4.23
N GLY A 11 4.06 -3.19 -3.26
CA GLY A 11 4.24 -3.63 -1.87
C GLY A 11 3.09 -3.17 -0.99
N PHE A 12 2.68 -4.00 -0.05
CA PHE A 12 1.65 -3.67 0.92
C PHE A 12 2.17 -3.86 2.34
N ILE A 13 2.11 -2.82 3.14
CA ILE A 13 2.32 -2.90 4.58
C ILE A 13 0.95 -2.84 5.23
N GLY A 14 0.48 -3.99 5.69
CA GLY A 14 -0.91 -4.19 6.09
C GLY A 14 -1.79 -4.65 4.92
N LEU A 15 -2.61 -5.66 5.17
CA LEU A 15 -3.50 -6.24 4.16
C LEU A 15 -4.85 -6.58 4.81
N GLY A 16 -5.51 -5.53 5.31
CA GLY A 16 -6.86 -5.63 5.87
C GLY A 16 -7.94 -5.46 4.82
N LEU A 17 -9.04 -4.82 5.20
CA LEU A 17 -10.16 -4.56 4.29
C LEU A 17 -9.74 -3.69 3.10
N ILE A 18 -9.13 -2.55 3.36
CA ILE A 18 -8.76 -1.58 2.31
C ILE A 18 -7.57 -2.09 1.49
N GLY A 19 -6.48 -2.49 2.17
CA GLY A 19 -5.30 -3.03 1.47
C GLY A 19 -5.61 -4.26 0.65
N GLY A 20 -6.39 -5.19 1.20
CA GLY A 20 -6.85 -6.38 0.48
C GLY A 20 -7.72 -6.04 -0.73
N SER A 21 -8.61 -5.04 -0.60
CA SER A 21 -9.47 -4.61 -1.70
C SER A 21 -8.68 -3.92 -2.82
N ILE A 22 -7.68 -3.09 -2.47
CA ILE A 22 -6.77 -2.49 -3.46
C ILE A 22 -5.99 -3.60 -4.18
N ALA A 23 -5.42 -4.54 -3.46
CA ALA A 23 -4.65 -5.64 -4.05
C ALA A 23 -5.50 -6.50 -4.98
N ARG A 24 -6.72 -6.84 -4.58
CA ARG A 24 -7.68 -7.57 -5.43
C ARG A 24 -8.06 -6.80 -6.69
N GLY A 25 -8.31 -5.50 -6.55
CA GLY A 25 -8.61 -4.62 -7.68
C GLY A 25 -7.45 -4.52 -8.66
N LEU A 26 -6.22 -4.42 -8.17
CA LEU A 26 -5.02 -4.42 -9.00
C LEU A 26 -4.86 -5.74 -9.76
N LYS A 27 -5.02 -6.87 -9.11
CA LYS A 27 -4.95 -8.19 -9.76
C LYS A 27 -6.04 -8.38 -10.82
N ARG A 28 -7.24 -7.86 -10.57
CA ARG A 28 -8.32 -7.91 -11.57
C ARG A 28 -8.00 -7.07 -12.81
N SER A 29 -7.46 -5.87 -12.60
CA SER A 29 -7.18 -4.92 -13.69
C SER A 29 -5.84 -5.19 -14.39
N ALA A 30 -4.89 -5.78 -13.70
CA ALA A 30 -3.54 -6.05 -14.15
C ALA A 30 -3.07 -7.43 -13.63
N PRO A 31 -3.52 -8.55 -14.23
CA PRO A 31 -3.29 -9.88 -13.68
C PRO A 31 -1.81 -10.24 -13.46
N ASP A 32 -0.91 -9.65 -14.24
CA ASP A 32 0.53 -9.92 -14.17
C ASP A 32 1.29 -9.03 -13.18
N ILE A 33 0.61 -8.07 -12.53
CA ILE A 33 1.24 -7.25 -11.49
C ILE A 33 1.80 -8.13 -10.37
N GLN A 34 3.01 -7.84 -9.92
CA GLN A 34 3.59 -8.55 -8.78
C GLN A 34 3.19 -7.85 -7.49
N ILE A 35 2.68 -8.61 -6.53
CA ILE A 35 2.27 -8.09 -5.22
C ILE A 35 3.03 -8.80 -4.13
N MET A 36 3.74 -8.03 -3.31
CA MET A 36 4.34 -8.51 -2.07
C MET A 36 3.71 -7.80 -0.89
N ALA A 37 3.60 -8.48 0.23
CA ALA A 37 2.92 -7.93 1.40
C ALA A 37 3.55 -8.39 2.71
N TYR A 38 3.52 -7.49 3.69
CA TYR A 38 3.82 -7.74 5.07
C TYR A 38 2.66 -7.32 5.97
N MET A 39 2.34 -8.12 6.95
CA MET A 39 1.51 -7.73 8.09
C MET A 39 1.83 -8.61 9.30
N ARG A 40 1.41 -8.18 10.48
CA ARG A 40 1.67 -8.91 11.74
C ARG A 40 1.00 -10.28 11.78
N THR A 41 -0.20 -10.41 11.21
CA THR A 41 -0.96 -11.65 11.19
C THR A 41 -0.65 -12.43 9.93
N ARG A 42 0.36 -13.30 9.99
CA ARG A 42 0.84 -14.07 8.84
C ARG A 42 -0.24 -14.93 8.19
N GLU A 43 -1.16 -15.47 8.99
CA GLU A 43 -2.27 -16.32 8.49
C GLU A 43 -3.11 -15.61 7.42
N LYS A 44 -3.33 -14.31 7.56
CA LYS A 44 -4.05 -13.51 6.57
C LYS A 44 -3.27 -13.39 5.26
N LEU A 45 -1.95 -13.27 5.34
CA LEU A 45 -1.08 -13.26 4.15
C LEU A 45 -1.08 -14.61 3.45
N GLU A 46 -1.08 -15.70 4.21
CA GLU A 46 -1.16 -17.06 3.66
C GLU A 46 -2.48 -17.26 2.91
N GLN A 47 -3.58 -16.75 3.46
CA GLN A 47 -4.89 -16.75 2.77
C GLN A 47 -4.83 -15.94 1.48
N ALA A 48 -4.27 -14.74 1.52
CA ALA A 48 -4.15 -13.88 0.34
C ALA A 48 -3.24 -14.50 -0.73
N HIS A 49 -2.21 -15.22 -0.31
CA HIS A 49 -1.34 -15.96 -1.22
C HIS A 49 -2.10 -17.14 -1.86
N ALA A 50 -2.83 -17.91 -1.07
CA ALA A 50 -3.67 -19.00 -1.57
C ALA A 50 -4.75 -18.51 -2.55
N ASP A 51 -5.29 -17.30 -2.33
CA ASP A 51 -6.25 -16.65 -3.23
C ASP A 51 -5.62 -16.12 -4.53
N GLY A 52 -4.29 -16.20 -4.67
CA GLY A 52 -3.57 -15.68 -5.84
C GLY A 52 -3.43 -14.15 -5.86
N ILE A 53 -3.64 -13.48 -4.74
CA ILE A 53 -3.55 -12.01 -4.62
C ILE A 53 -2.14 -11.56 -4.24
N VAL A 54 -1.50 -12.24 -3.30
CA VAL A 54 -0.13 -11.96 -2.87
C VAL A 54 0.80 -12.99 -3.50
N ASP A 55 1.79 -12.52 -4.24
CA ASP A 55 2.79 -13.38 -4.89
C ASP A 55 3.94 -13.71 -3.94
N LEU A 56 4.34 -12.75 -3.10
CA LEU A 56 5.42 -12.93 -2.11
C LEU A 56 4.99 -12.42 -0.74
N ILE A 57 5.04 -13.31 0.25
CA ILE A 57 4.84 -12.96 1.66
C ILE A 57 6.18 -12.52 2.24
N LEU A 58 6.21 -11.31 2.83
CA LEU A 58 7.38 -10.79 3.53
C LEU A 58 7.31 -11.12 5.02
N ASP A 59 8.45 -11.47 5.60
CA ASP A 59 8.58 -11.73 7.03
C ASP A 59 8.74 -10.45 7.86
N GLY A 60 9.00 -9.34 7.20
CA GLY A 60 9.18 -8.02 7.80
C GLY A 60 9.32 -6.94 6.74
N VAL A 61 9.66 -5.75 7.19
CA VAL A 61 10.05 -4.65 6.30
C VAL A 61 11.54 -4.82 6.00
N ASP A 62 11.86 -5.28 4.82
CA ASP A 62 13.21 -5.67 4.43
C ASP A 62 13.58 -5.25 3.00
N GLU A 63 14.74 -5.74 2.53
CA GLU A 63 15.30 -5.39 1.23
C GLU A 63 14.44 -5.78 0.03
N HIS A 64 13.48 -6.69 0.16
CA HIS A 64 12.57 -7.03 -0.94
C HIS A 64 11.75 -5.82 -1.39
N LEU A 65 11.52 -4.86 -0.50
CA LEU A 65 10.81 -3.62 -0.84
C LEU A 65 11.55 -2.77 -1.87
N SER A 66 12.85 -2.98 -2.07
CA SER A 66 13.61 -2.29 -3.12
C SER A 66 13.18 -2.64 -4.54
N GLU A 67 12.42 -3.71 -4.70
CA GLU A 67 11.83 -4.10 -5.99
C GLU A 67 10.52 -3.38 -6.28
N CYS A 68 9.89 -2.77 -5.25
CA CYS A 68 8.59 -2.13 -5.40
C CYS A 68 8.65 -0.81 -6.17
N ASP A 69 7.74 -0.64 -7.10
CA ASP A 69 7.47 0.62 -7.79
C ASP A 69 6.52 1.50 -6.98
N ILE A 70 5.62 0.87 -6.24
CA ILE A 70 4.69 1.54 -5.33
C ILE A 70 4.53 0.72 -4.05
N ILE A 71 4.49 1.41 -2.91
CA ILE A 71 4.26 0.81 -1.60
C ILE A 71 3.04 1.46 -0.96
N PHE A 72 2.06 0.64 -0.60
CA PHE A 72 0.85 1.05 0.09
C PHE A 72 0.98 0.80 1.60
N LEU A 73 0.83 1.85 2.39
CA LEU A 73 0.71 1.77 3.84
C LEU A 73 -0.77 1.64 4.20
N CYS A 74 -1.18 0.43 4.52
CA CYS A 74 -2.58 0.09 4.83
C CYS A 74 -2.75 -0.35 6.28
N THR A 75 -1.89 0.12 7.16
CA THR A 75 -1.96 -0.09 8.60
C THR A 75 -2.74 1.04 9.29
N PRO A 76 -3.18 0.87 10.54
CA PRO A 76 -3.73 1.98 11.32
C PRO A 76 -2.78 3.17 11.34
N VAL A 77 -3.35 4.39 11.31
CA VAL A 77 -2.60 5.65 11.14
C VAL A 77 -1.47 5.80 12.16
N GLU A 78 -1.68 5.36 13.39
CA GLU A 78 -0.69 5.45 14.48
C GLU A 78 0.60 4.66 14.21
N PHE A 79 0.59 3.69 13.30
CA PHE A 79 1.76 2.88 12.95
C PHE A 79 2.49 3.38 11.70
N ASN A 80 1.86 4.25 10.91
CA ASN A 80 2.39 4.68 9.62
C ASN A 80 3.73 5.40 9.75
N GLU A 81 3.93 6.21 10.78
CA GLU A 81 5.20 6.90 11.03
C GLU A 81 6.36 5.92 11.19
N SER A 82 6.18 4.89 12.01
CA SER A 82 7.19 3.85 12.21
C SER A 82 7.50 3.11 10.92
N TYR A 83 6.49 2.76 10.14
CA TYR A 83 6.68 2.07 8.87
C TYR A 83 7.37 2.95 7.82
N LEU A 84 7.05 4.23 7.75
CA LEU A 84 7.78 5.17 6.86
C LEU A 84 9.28 5.17 7.16
N ARG A 85 9.65 5.20 8.45
CA ARG A 85 11.05 5.13 8.87
C ARG A 85 11.71 3.82 8.46
N GLN A 86 11.00 2.70 8.59
CA GLN A 86 11.51 1.36 8.27
C GLN A 86 11.67 1.14 6.77
N ILE A 87 10.74 1.61 5.94
CA ILE A 87 10.79 1.39 4.48
C ILE A 87 11.75 2.34 3.77
N ARG A 88 12.00 3.52 4.31
CA ARG A 88 12.82 4.54 3.66
C ARG A 88 14.18 4.03 3.15
N PRO A 89 14.96 3.23 3.90
CA PRO A 89 16.27 2.76 3.44
C PRO A 89 16.22 1.83 2.23
N PHE A 90 15.06 1.24 1.95
CA PHE A 90 14.88 0.24 0.88
C PHE A 90 14.29 0.81 -0.39
N LEU A 91 13.85 2.07 -0.40
CA LEU A 91 13.21 2.67 -1.57
C LEU A 91 14.16 2.81 -2.75
N LYS A 92 13.80 2.25 -3.89
CA LYS A 92 14.52 2.50 -5.14
C LYS A 92 14.17 3.88 -5.70
N GLU A 93 15.02 4.39 -6.59
CA GLU A 93 14.74 5.64 -7.30
C GLU A 93 13.42 5.53 -8.11
N GLY A 94 12.59 6.54 -8.00
CA GLY A 94 11.30 6.60 -8.68
C GLY A 94 10.17 5.82 -7.99
N ALA A 95 10.43 5.13 -6.88
CA ALA A 95 9.39 4.47 -6.13
C ALA A 95 8.42 5.49 -5.50
N ILE A 96 7.16 5.11 -5.42
CA ILE A 96 6.11 5.91 -4.78
C ILE A 96 5.65 5.20 -3.50
N VAL A 97 5.52 5.97 -2.43
CA VAL A 97 4.89 5.51 -1.19
C VAL A 97 3.58 6.26 -1.01
N THR A 98 2.53 5.53 -0.69
CA THR A 98 1.20 6.10 -0.42
C THR A 98 0.58 5.44 0.80
N ASP A 99 -0.34 6.14 1.44
CA ASP A 99 -1.13 5.60 2.54
C ASP A 99 -2.62 5.61 2.19
N VAL A 100 -3.44 5.06 3.08
CA VAL A 100 -4.91 5.02 2.91
C VAL A 100 -5.64 5.59 4.13
N GLY A 101 -4.92 6.27 5.02
CA GLY A 101 -5.47 6.81 6.25
C GLY A 101 -6.44 7.97 6.04
N SER A 102 -7.41 8.11 6.93
CA SER A 102 -8.39 9.18 6.88
C SER A 102 -7.85 10.55 7.32
N THR A 103 -6.73 10.57 8.04
CA THR A 103 -6.06 11.80 8.51
C THR A 103 -4.67 11.91 7.89
N LYS A 104 -4.23 13.13 7.60
CA LYS A 104 -3.01 13.38 6.83
C LYS A 104 -1.97 14.24 7.54
N THR A 105 -2.33 14.99 8.58
CA THR A 105 -1.40 15.95 9.19
C THR A 105 -0.13 15.25 9.71
N SER A 106 -0.25 14.24 10.55
CA SER A 106 0.91 13.58 11.17
C SER A 106 1.76 12.83 10.15
N ILE A 107 1.15 12.21 9.15
CA ILE A 107 1.94 11.49 8.13
C ILE A 107 2.71 12.46 7.24
N HIS A 108 2.13 13.60 6.88
CA HIS A 108 2.85 14.63 6.10
C HIS A 108 3.98 15.27 6.90
N GLU A 109 3.80 15.49 8.21
CA GLU A 109 4.89 15.95 9.09
C GLU A 109 6.05 14.94 9.12
N THR A 110 5.74 13.67 9.23
CA THR A 110 6.75 12.59 9.20
C THR A 110 7.44 12.51 7.84
N VAL A 111 6.71 12.60 6.76
CA VAL A 111 7.23 12.62 5.39
C VAL A 111 8.25 13.76 5.22
N ALA A 112 7.89 14.97 5.69
CA ALA A 112 8.79 16.13 5.64
C ALA A 112 10.04 15.92 6.52
N ALA A 113 9.87 15.41 7.74
CA ALA A 113 10.98 15.12 8.64
C ALA A 113 11.96 14.07 8.08
N LEU A 114 11.46 13.14 7.25
CA LEU A 114 12.27 12.10 6.61
C LEU A 114 12.83 12.51 5.24
N GLY A 115 12.46 13.68 4.72
CA GLY A 115 12.85 14.12 3.38
C GLY A 115 12.26 13.25 2.26
N MET A 116 11.02 12.77 2.45
CA MET A 116 10.35 11.84 1.52
C MET A 116 9.31 12.52 0.64
N GLU A 117 9.26 13.85 0.58
CA GLU A 117 8.24 14.59 -0.17
C GLU A 117 8.29 14.30 -1.68
N SER A 118 9.44 13.90 -2.20
CA SER A 118 9.58 13.57 -3.62
C SER A 118 8.98 12.23 -4.01
N CYS A 119 8.77 11.33 -3.06
CA CYS A 119 8.30 9.97 -3.30
C CYS A 119 6.98 9.63 -2.59
N PHE A 120 6.45 10.51 -1.74
CA PHE A 120 5.22 10.24 -1.01
C PHE A 120 4.03 10.99 -1.60
N VAL A 121 2.92 10.28 -1.75
CA VAL A 121 1.63 10.86 -2.11
C VAL A 121 0.57 10.30 -1.18
N GLY A 122 -0.02 11.15 -0.34
CA GLY A 122 -1.10 10.72 0.56
C GLY A 122 -2.33 10.27 -0.21
N GLY A 123 -3.02 9.27 0.31
CA GLY A 123 -4.25 8.74 -0.26
C GLY A 123 -5.33 8.54 0.79
N HIS A 124 -6.58 8.72 0.38
CA HIS A 124 -7.74 8.43 1.20
C HIS A 124 -8.88 7.91 0.33
N PRO A 125 -9.07 6.59 0.26
CA PRO A 125 -10.24 6.02 -0.40
C PRO A 125 -11.50 6.35 0.41
N MET A 126 -12.48 6.97 -0.24
CA MET A 126 -13.77 7.31 0.37
C MET A 126 -14.72 6.11 0.27
N ALA A 127 -14.27 4.97 0.76
CA ALA A 127 -15.00 3.73 0.78
C ALA A 127 -14.62 2.94 2.03
N GLY A 128 -15.49 2.05 2.43
CA GLY A 128 -15.26 1.20 3.59
C GLY A 128 -16.50 0.40 3.92
N SER A 129 -16.44 -0.28 5.04
CA SER A 129 -17.52 -1.11 5.56
C SER A 129 -17.37 -1.17 7.08
N GLU A 130 -18.44 -1.51 7.78
CA GLU A 130 -18.34 -1.86 9.22
C GLU A 130 -17.57 -3.16 9.44
N LYS A 131 -17.41 -3.98 8.40
CA LYS A 131 -16.56 -5.18 8.43
C LYS A 131 -15.09 -4.81 8.35
N THR A 132 -14.24 -5.63 8.94
CA THR A 132 -12.80 -5.46 8.94
C THR A 132 -12.10 -6.75 8.49
N GLY A 133 -10.83 -6.64 8.16
CA GLY A 133 -9.98 -7.77 7.82
C GLY A 133 -9.98 -8.12 6.34
N TYR A 134 -8.92 -8.81 5.96
CA TYR A 134 -8.71 -9.28 4.59
C TYR A 134 -9.86 -10.15 4.07
N GLU A 135 -10.42 -11.00 4.92
CA GLU A 135 -11.52 -11.91 4.60
C GLU A 135 -12.79 -11.20 4.11
N ASN A 136 -12.95 -9.93 4.45
CA ASN A 136 -14.05 -9.10 4.02
C ASN A 136 -13.69 -8.18 2.83
N SER A 137 -12.44 -8.23 2.35
CA SER A 137 -12.01 -7.45 1.20
C SER A 137 -12.65 -7.97 -0.08
N THR A 138 -12.90 -7.07 -1.01
CA THR A 138 -13.46 -7.38 -2.33
C THR A 138 -12.75 -6.58 -3.42
N ASP A 139 -12.76 -7.08 -4.65
CA ASP A 139 -12.16 -6.40 -5.80
C ASP A 139 -12.99 -5.21 -6.32
N HIS A 140 -14.15 -4.96 -5.74
CA HIS A 140 -15.08 -3.89 -6.14
C HIS A 140 -15.43 -2.91 -4.99
N LEU A 141 -14.82 -3.04 -3.80
CA LEU A 141 -15.10 -2.14 -2.67
C LEU A 141 -14.86 -0.66 -3.04
N LEU A 142 -13.83 -0.37 -3.83
CA LEU A 142 -13.45 0.98 -4.24
C LEU A 142 -14.10 1.39 -5.57
N GLU A 143 -14.88 0.52 -6.19
CA GLU A 143 -15.54 0.80 -7.46
C GLU A 143 -16.56 1.93 -7.29
N ASN A 144 -16.48 2.94 -8.17
CA ASN A 144 -17.29 4.17 -8.10
C ASN A 144 -17.09 5.03 -6.83
N ALA A 145 -16.08 4.73 -6.01
CA ALA A 145 -15.71 5.55 -4.87
C ALA A 145 -14.74 6.65 -5.27
N TYR A 146 -14.80 7.78 -4.57
CA TYR A 146 -13.76 8.80 -4.67
C TYR A 146 -12.49 8.30 -3.98
N TYR A 147 -11.36 8.56 -4.61
CA TYR A 147 -10.05 8.34 -4.01
C TYR A 147 -9.34 9.70 -3.97
N ILE A 148 -9.23 10.25 -2.77
CA ILE A 148 -8.60 11.57 -2.58
C ILE A 148 -7.09 11.38 -2.53
N VAL A 149 -6.39 12.15 -3.35
CA VAL A 149 -4.92 12.16 -3.40
C VAL A 149 -4.43 13.49 -2.85
N THR A 150 -3.49 13.44 -1.91
CA THR A 150 -2.93 14.61 -1.25
C THR A 150 -1.40 14.60 -1.43
N PRO A 151 -0.89 15.13 -2.55
CA PRO A 151 0.56 15.26 -2.73
C PRO A 151 1.12 16.31 -1.77
N PRO A 152 2.43 16.25 -1.44
CA PRO A 152 3.10 17.31 -0.70
C PRO A 152 3.00 18.67 -1.41
N GLU A 153 3.10 19.76 -0.65
CA GLU A 153 3.06 21.10 -1.21
C GLU A 153 4.11 21.30 -2.32
N GLY A 154 3.72 21.89 -3.42
CA GLY A 154 4.60 22.18 -4.54
C GLY A 154 4.82 21.03 -5.52
N LYS A 155 4.01 19.98 -5.44
CA LYS A 155 4.06 18.83 -6.36
C LYS A 155 2.80 18.72 -7.22
#